data_4fea8f6c91f31e65b6a64405ad8a4e97
#
_entry.id   4fea8f6c91f31e65b6a64405ad8a4e97
#
_cell.length_a   1.000
_cell.length_b   1.000
_cell.length_c   1.000
_cell.angle_alpha   90.00
_cell.angle_beta   90.00
_cell.angle_gamma   90.00
#
_symmetry.space_group_name_H-M   'P 1'
#
loop_
_entity.id
_entity.type
_entity.pdbx_description
1 polymer ?
#
loop_
_entity_poly.entity_id
_entity_poly.type
_entity_poly.pdbx_seq_one_letter_code
_entity_poly.pdbx_strand_id
1 'polypeptide(L)'
;LRRQRQMCIRDRYKEESKLGELLDPIADKIIVATALILLVMDGTIKNFEVIAAIIILIREILISGLREFLAKGQVNLPVSNLAKLKTFLQMFSISILLTGETGNKILNFQDYNAQTIGIIILWLSAFLTLFTAYDYLRKGIDHAISEDNK
;
A
#
# COMPACT_ATOMS: atom_id res chain seq x y z
N LEU A 1 -6.57 7.50 -41.50
CA LEU A 1 -7.99 7.25 -41.12
C LEU A 1 -8.13 6.31 -39.92
N ARG A 2 -7.28 5.29 -39.69
CA ARG A 2 -7.35 4.40 -38.49
C ARG A 2 -6.89 5.10 -37.20
N ARG A 3 -5.86 5.97 -37.24
CA ARG A 3 -5.39 6.70 -36.04
C ARG A 3 -6.41 7.70 -35.51
N GLN A 4 -7.19 8.34 -36.37
CA GLN A 4 -8.24 9.29 -35.95
C GLN A 4 -9.43 8.58 -35.26
N ARG A 5 -9.80 7.35 -35.67
CA ARG A 5 -10.85 6.59 -34.99
C ARG A 5 -10.44 6.16 -33.57
N GLN A 6 -9.19 5.82 -33.33
CA GLN A 6 -8.71 5.46 -32.00
C GLN A 6 -8.65 6.68 -31.06
N MET A 7 -8.36 7.88 -31.59
CA MET A 7 -8.42 9.12 -30.82
C MET A 7 -9.85 9.50 -30.40
N CYS A 8 -10.83 9.34 -31.27
CA CYS A 8 -12.24 9.61 -30.96
C CYS A 8 -12.86 8.61 -29.95
N ILE A 9 -12.38 7.36 -29.90
CA ILE A 9 -12.83 6.39 -28.90
C ILE A 9 -12.26 6.75 -27.52
N ARG A 10 -11.01 7.18 -27.46
CA ARG A 10 -10.34 7.63 -26.21
C ARG A 10 -10.99 8.90 -25.64
N ASP A 11 -11.44 9.84 -26.49
CA ASP A 11 -12.13 11.06 -26.04
C ASP A 11 -13.58 10.83 -25.63
N ARG A 12 -14.22 9.76 -26.10
CA ARG A 12 -15.57 9.39 -25.71
C ARG A 12 -15.62 8.64 -24.36
N TYR A 13 -14.50 8.07 -23.90
CA TYR A 13 -14.33 7.41 -22.58
C TYR A 13 -13.62 8.29 -21.56
N LYS A 14 -13.52 9.60 -21.79
CA LYS A 14 -13.11 10.59 -20.79
C LYS A 14 -14.19 10.88 -19.72
N GLU A 15 -15.22 10.12 -19.65
CA GLU A 15 -15.91 9.89 -18.39
C GLU A 15 -15.08 8.89 -17.58
N GLU A 16 -13.91 9.30 -17.10
CA GLU A 16 -13.39 8.79 -15.84
C GLU A 16 -14.53 9.01 -14.86
N SER A 17 -15.27 7.94 -14.58
CA SER A 17 -16.43 8.09 -13.73
C SER A 17 -15.89 8.55 -12.38
N LYS A 18 -16.42 9.66 -11.84
CA LYS A 18 -16.05 10.16 -10.50
C LYS A 18 -16.10 9.03 -9.46
N LEU A 19 -16.91 8.01 -9.74
CA LEU A 19 -17.00 6.79 -8.97
C LEU A 19 -15.73 5.91 -9.10
N GLY A 20 -15.14 5.79 -10.29
CA GLY A 20 -13.87 5.07 -10.51
C GLY A 20 -12.73 5.72 -9.76
N GLU A 21 -12.57 7.04 -9.89
CA GLU A 21 -11.56 7.82 -9.19
C GLU A 21 -11.67 7.67 -7.65
N LEU A 22 -12.89 7.56 -7.13
CA LEU A 22 -13.16 7.31 -5.72
C LEU A 22 -12.84 5.86 -5.32
N LEU A 23 -13.16 4.89 -6.19
CA LEU A 23 -13.03 3.46 -5.87
C LEU A 23 -11.60 2.95 -5.99
N ASP A 24 -10.77 3.50 -6.87
CA ASP A 24 -9.39 3.05 -7.08
C ASP A 24 -8.56 3.01 -5.78
N PRO A 25 -8.47 4.10 -4.99
CA PRO A 25 -7.69 4.08 -3.76
C PRO A 25 -8.31 3.19 -2.66
N ILE A 26 -9.59 2.89 -2.75
CA ILE A 26 -10.27 1.96 -1.82
C ILE A 26 -9.97 0.52 -2.22
N ALA A 27 -10.05 0.20 -3.51
CA ALA A 27 -9.80 -1.13 -4.04
C ALA A 27 -8.37 -1.61 -3.73
N ASP A 28 -7.36 -0.76 -3.94
CA ASP A 28 -5.96 -1.07 -3.60
C ASP A 28 -5.80 -1.49 -2.14
N LYS A 29 -6.46 -0.79 -1.21
CA LYS A 29 -6.38 -1.11 0.22
C LYS A 29 -7.10 -2.40 0.59
N ILE A 30 -8.26 -2.64 -0.02
CA ILE A 30 -9.03 -3.86 0.19
C ILE A 30 -8.22 -5.08 -0.28
N ILE A 31 -7.57 -5.01 -1.44
CA ILE A 31 -6.75 -6.10 -1.97
C ILE A 31 -5.61 -6.43 -1.00
N VAL A 32 -4.86 -5.44 -0.55
CA VAL A 32 -3.75 -5.63 0.40
C VAL A 32 -4.25 -6.18 1.74
N ALA A 33 -5.33 -5.62 2.29
CA ALA A 33 -5.91 -6.06 3.54
C ALA A 33 -6.38 -7.52 3.45
N THR A 34 -7.09 -7.86 2.39
CA THR A 34 -7.57 -9.22 2.15
C THR A 34 -6.41 -10.21 2.02
N ALA A 35 -5.37 -9.87 1.26
CA ALA A 35 -4.20 -10.72 1.10
C ALA A 35 -3.48 -10.98 2.43
N LEU A 36 -3.26 -9.95 3.26
CA LEU A 36 -2.65 -10.09 4.58
C LEU A 36 -3.50 -10.93 5.53
N ILE A 37 -4.82 -10.70 5.54
CA ILE A 37 -5.76 -11.50 6.37
C ILE A 37 -5.72 -12.97 5.95
N LEU A 38 -5.75 -13.27 4.65
CA LEU A 38 -5.67 -14.64 4.15
C LEU A 38 -4.36 -15.32 4.53
N LEU A 39 -3.22 -14.62 4.44
CA LEU A 39 -1.91 -15.14 4.85
C LEU A 39 -1.84 -15.44 6.36
N VAL A 40 -2.54 -14.65 7.18
CA VAL A 40 -2.66 -14.92 8.63
C VAL A 40 -3.59 -16.11 8.88
N MET A 41 -4.72 -16.19 8.17
CA MET A 41 -5.67 -17.32 8.31
C MET A 41 -5.07 -18.65 7.86
N ASP A 42 -4.29 -18.65 6.77
CA ASP A 42 -3.59 -19.85 6.27
C ASP A 42 -2.42 -20.26 7.19
N GLY A 43 -2.04 -19.41 8.11
CA GLY A 43 -0.94 -19.65 9.03
C GLY A 43 0.44 -19.50 8.38
N THR A 44 0.54 -18.85 7.25
CA THR A 44 1.83 -18.44 6.64
C THR A 44 2.48 -17.35 7.47
N ILE A 45 1.68 -16.39 7.96
CA ILE A 45 2.09 -15.34 8.91
C ILE A 45 1.59 -15.75 10.30
N LYS A 46 2.52 -16.00 11.25
CA LYS A 46 2.20 -16.53 12.59
C LYS A 46 2.83 -15.69 13.68
N ASN A 47 2.31 -15.86 14.90
CA ASN A 47 2.90 -15.32 16.13
C ASN A 47 3.23 -13.82 16.01
N PHE A 48 4.49 -13.44 16.24
CA PHE A 48 4.96 -12.05 16.17
C PHE A 48 4.89 -11.43 14.77
N GLU A 49 4.87 -12.23 13.72
CA GLU A 49 4.81 -11.77 12.34
C GLU A 49 3.46 -11.11 12.03
N VAL A 50 2.39 -11.51 12.73
CA VAL A 50 1.07 -10.91 12.65
C VAL A 50 1.11 -9.42 13.02
N ILE A 51 2.01 -9.03 13.93
CA ILE A 51 2.19 -7.63 14.32
C ILE A 51 2.62 -6.77 13.13
N ALA A 52 3.52 -7.27 12.29
CA ALA A 52 3.93 -6.55 11.07
C ALA A 52 2.75 -6.33 10.12
N ALA A 53 1.89 -7.34 9.93
CA ALA A 53 0.69 -7.22 9.10
C ALA A 53 -0.29 -6.18 9.68
N ILE A 54 -0.51 -6.20 11.01
CA ILE A 54 -1.38 -5.24 11.70
C ILE A 54 -0.83 -3.80 11.56
N ILE A 55 0.46 -3.59 11.76
CA ILE A 55 1.11 -2.28 11.59
C ILE A 55 0.87 -1.75 10.19
N ILE A 56 1.06 -2.58 9.16
CA ILE A 56 0.86 -2.20 7.78
C ILE A 56 -0.60 -1.78 7.55
N LEU A 57 -1.58 -2.57 8.02
CA LEU A 57 -3.00 -2.29 7.84
C LEU A 57 -3.44 -1.00 8.54
N ILE A 58 -3.10 -0.85 9.82
CA ILE A 58 -3.45 0.35 10.60
C ILE A 58 -2.90 1.59 9.91
N ARG A 59 -1.64 1.55 9.52
CA ARG A 59 -0.99 2.67 8.87
C ARG A 59 -1.62 3.00 7.51
N GLU A 60 -1.95 2.00 6.69
CA GLU A 60 -2.58 2.25 5.38
C GLU A 60 -3.91 2.98 5.54
N ILE A 61 -4.72 2.59 6.51
CA ILE A 61 -5.99 3.25 6.80
C ILE A 61 -5.76 4.66 7.33
N LEU A 62 -4.89 4.81 8.34
CA LEU A 62 -4.63 6.08 9.03
C LEU A 62 -4.08 7.13 8.07
N ILE A 63 -3.04 6.80 7.31
CA ILE A 63 -2.41 7.77 6.38
C ILE A 63 -3.32 8.07 5.19
N SER A 64 -4.17 7.13 4.79
CA SER A 64 -5.16 7.41 3.77
C SER A 64 -6.18 8.44 4.22
N GLY A 65 -6.73 8.28 5.44
CA GLY A 65 -7.65 9.25 6.01
C GLY A 65 -7.01 10.63 6.21
N LEU A 66 -5.77 10.65 6.73
CA LEU A 66 -5.02 11.88 6.90
C LEU A 66 -4.74 12.59 5.57
N ARG A 67 -4.37 11.86 4.54
CA ARG A 67 -4.13 12.43 3.21
C ARG A 67 -5.41 13.03 2.62
N GLU A 68 -6.54 12.35 2.78
CA GLU A 68 -7.83 12.86 2.33
C GLU A 68 -8.24 14.13 3.09
N PHE A 69 -8.02 14.17 4.41
CA PHE A 69 -8.26 15.34 5.22
C PHE A 69 -7.41 16.53 4.76
N LEU A 70 -6.11 16.35 4.57
CA LEU A 70 -5.19 17.40 4.12
C LEU A 70 -5.48 17.85 2.68
N ALA A 71 -5.93 16.96 1.81
CA ALA A 71 -6.32 17.31 0.45
C ALA A 71 -7.53 18.26 0.42
N LYS A 72 -8.48 18.10 1.34
CA LYS A 72 -9.62 19.04 1.52
C LYS A 72 -9.14 20.42 1.97
N GLY A 73 -8.08 20.49 2.78
CA GLY A 73 -7.40 21.73 3.19
C GLY A 73 -6.44 22.32 2.14
N GLN A 74 -6.46 21.84 0.89
CA GLN A 74 -5.57 22.27 -0.20
C GLN A 74 -4.06 22.11 0.08
N VAL A 75 -3.70 21.27 1.06
CA VAL A 75 -2.30 20.95 1.37
C VAL A 75 -1.83 19.79 0.51
N ASN A 76 -1.04 20.10 -0.51
CA ASN A 76 -0.40 19.09 -1.34
C ASN A 76 0.82 18.49 -0.63
N LEU A 77 0.69 17.24 -0.20
CA LEU A 77 1.82 16.47 0.32
C LEU A 77 2.54 15.75 -0.82
N PRO A 78 3.79 16.11 -1.11
CA PRO A 78 4.55 15.42 -2.16
C PRO A 78 4.76 13.95 -1.78
N VAL A 79 4.55 13.06 -2.75
CA VAL A 79 4.82 11.63 -2.55
C VAL A 79 6.33 11.41 -2.54
N SER A 80 6.89 11.03 -1.40
CA SER A 80 8.31 10.74 -1.27
C SER A 80 8.69 9.45 -2.03
N ASN A 81 9.94 9.34 -2.49
CA ASN A 81 10.46 8.12 -3.11
C ASN A 81 10.41 6.93 -2.13
N LEU A 82 10.54 7.19 -0.84
CA LEU A 82 10.40 6.19 0.23
C LEU A 82 8.98 5.60 0.28
N ALA A 83 7.95 6.43 0.01
CA ALA A 83 6.58 5.94 -0.05
C ALA A 83 6.33 4.99 -1.24
N LYS A 84 7.02 5.19 -2.35
CA LYS A 84 6.99 4.26 -3.50
C LYS A 84 7.71 2.97 -3.17
N LEU A 85 8.89 3.06 -2.57
CA LEU A 85 9.72 1.91 -2.19
C LEU A 85 8.98 1.00 -1.19
N LYS A 86 8.34 1.57 -0.16
CA LYS A 86 7.58 0.77 0.83
C LYS A 86 6.46 -0.03 0.18
N THR A 87 5.71 0.59 -0.75
CA THR A 87 4.60 -0.07 -1.44
C THR A 87 5.10 -1.21 -2.31
N PHE A 88 6.21 -0.99 -3.01
CA PHE A 88 6.87 -2.03 -3.80
C PHE A 88 7.31 -3.22 -2.92
N LEU A 89 8.00 -2.96 -1.81
CA LEU A 89 8.45 -4.00 -0.88
C LEU A 89 7.27 -4.77 -0.27
N GLN A 90 6.20 -4.07 0.08
CA GLN A 90 4.98 -4.66 0.62
C GLN A 90 4.32 -5.62 -0.38
N MET A 91 4.10 -5.16 -1.62
CA MET A 91 3.51 -5.99 -2.67
C MET A 91 4.40 -7.17 -3.02
N PHE A 92 5.72 -6.97 -3.07
CA PHE A 92 6.69 -8.01 -3.35
C PHE A 92 6.71 -9.08 -2.25
N SER A 93 6.70 -8.66 -0.97
CA SER A 93 6.60 -9.56 0.18
C SER A 93 5.33 -10.41 0.12
N ILE A 94 4.16 -9.76 -0.06
CA ILE A 94 2.87 -10.45 -0.16
C ILE A 94 2.89 -11.46 -1.30
N SER A 95 3.43 -11.08 -2.46
CA SER A 95 3.53 -11.99 -3.61
C SER A 95 4.37 -13.23 -3.31
N ILE A 96 5.52 -13.07 -2.64
CA ILE A 96 6.36 -14.20 -2.23
C ILE A 96 5.62 -15.08 -1.22
N LEU A 97 4.96 -14.50 -0.23
CA LEU A 97 4.23 -15.25 0.80
C LEU A 97 3.04 -16.04 0.21
N LEU A 98 2.36 -15.48 -0.79
CA LEU A 98 1.25 -16.15 -1.49
C LEU A 98 1.72 -17.32 -2.37
N THR A 99 2.97 -17.33 -2.84
CA THR A 99 3.49 -18.48 -3.61
C THR A 99 3.72 -19.72 -2.74
N GLY A 100 3.87 -19.58 -1.42
CA GLY A 100 4.00 -20.67 -0.46
C GLY A 100 5.07 -21.69 -0.83
N GLU A 101 4.72 -22.98 -0.75
CA GLU A 101 5.63 -24.09 -1.10
C GLU A 101 6.05 -24.11 -2.57
N THR A 102 5.20 -23.59 -3.46
CA THR A 102 5.53 -23.50 -4.89
C THR A 102 6.68 -22.49 -5.11
N GLY A 103 6.72 -21.42 -4.32
CA GLY A 103 7.82 -20.45 -4.33
C GLY A 103 9.17 -21.09 -3.96
N ASN A 104 9.19 -22.00 -3.01
CA ASN A 104 10.42 -22.73 -2.63
C ASN A 104 10.98 -23.56 -3.80
N LYS A 105 10.11 -24.17 -4.61
CA LYS A 105 10.52 -24.98 -5.77
C LYS A 105 11.06 -24.10 -6.92
N ILE A 106 10.50 -22.92 -7.10
CA ILE A 106 10.88 -21.99 -8.19
C ILE A 106 12.20 -21.29 -7.87
N LEU A 107 12.35 -20.80 -6.63
CA LEU A 107 13.51 -20.02 -6.22
C LEU A 107 14.75 -20.88 -5.97
N ASN A 108 14.59 -22.19 -5.82
CA ASN A 108 15.67 -23.20 -5.66
C ASN A 108 16.81 -22.74 -4.70
N PHE A 109 16.48 -21.94 -3.70
CA PHE A 109 17.41 -21.57 -2.64
C PHE A 109 17.57 -22.75 -1.69
N GLN A 110 18.71 -23.41 -1.73
CA GLN A 110 19.00 -24.59 -0.91
C GLN A 110 18.96 -24.32 0.60
N ASP A 111 19.15 -23.08 1.01
CA ASP A 111 19.31 -22.71 2.44
C ASP A 111 18.19 -21.83 3.01
N TYR A 112 17.33 -21.20 2.18
CA TYR A 112 16.30 -20.27 2.66
C TYR A 112 14.93 -20.58 2.07
N ASN A 113 13.93 -20.75 2.95
CA ASN A 113 12.54 -20.88 2.53
C ASN A 113 12.02 -19.53 2.01
N ALA A 114 11.29 -19.52 0.89
CA ALA A 114 10.64 -18.33 0.34
C ALA A 114 9.79 -17.61 1.41
N GLN A 115 9.16 -18.36 2.31
CA GLN A 115 8.42 -17.81 3.44
C GLN A 115 9.29 -16.93 4.34
N THR A 116 10.49 -17.38 4.72
CA THR A 116 11.41 -16.60 5.56
C THR A 116 11.81 -15.29 4.88
N ILE A 117 12.13 -15.35 3.58
CA ILE A 117 12.46 -14.16 2.79
C ILE A 117 11.27 -13.20 2.74
N GLY A 118 10.07 -13.72 2.47
CA GLY A 118 8.84 -12.93 2.45
C GLY A 118 8.58 -12.22 3.77
N ILE A 119 8.76 -12.89 4.91
CA ILE A 119 8.58 -12.34 6.25
C ILE A 119 9.62 -11.24 6.56
N ILE A 120 10.89 -11.45 6.19
CA ILE A 120 11.92 -10.42 6.39
C ILE A 120 11.56 -9.16 5.60
N ILE A 121 11.14 -9.29 4.35
CA ILE A 121 10.73 -8.16 3.51
C ILE A 121 9.46 -7.51 4.07
N LEU A 122 8.53 -8.28 4.64
CA LEU A 122 7.33 -7.77 5.32
C LEU A 122 7.70 -6.86 6.49
N TRP A 123 8.64 -7.28 7.34
CA TRP A 123 9.14 -6.48 8.45
C TRP A 123 9.84 -5.21 7.98
N LEU A 124 10.69 -5.30 6.96
CA LEU A 124 11.32 -4.12 6.35
C LEU A 124 10.26 -3.13 5.84
N SER A 125 9.22 -3.63 5.18
CA SER A 125 8.10 -2.82 4.74
C SER A 125 7.34 -2.18 5.91
N ALA A 126 7.13 -2.91 7.00
CA ALA A 126 6.48 -2.40 8.20
C ALA A 126 7.30 -1.26 8.85
N PHE A 127 8.62 -1.40 8.97
CA PHE A 127 9.50 -0.35 9.49
C PHE A 127 9.50 0.90 8.61
N LEU A 128 9.67 0.75 7.29
CA LEU A 128 9.60 1.89 6.36
C LEU A 128 8.24 2.58 6.40
N THR A 129 7.20 1.80 6.59
CA THR A 129 5.84 2.27 6.71
C THR A 129 5.63 3.13 7.95
N LEU A 130 6.16 2.73 9.11
CA LEU A 130 6.13 3.52 10.34
C LEU A 130 6.94 4.81 10.20
N PHE A 131 8.15 4.71 9.64
CA PHE A 131 9.00 5.89 9.45
C PHE A 131 8.33 6.93 8.55
N THR A 132 7.76 6.51 7.42
CA THR A 132 7.05 7.43 6.54
C THR A 132 5.74 7.95 7.15
N ALA A 133 5.06 7.17 8.01
CA ALA A 133 3.85 7.61 8.69
C ALA A 133 4.12 8.75 9.68
N TYR A 134 5.25 8.68 10.40
CA TYR A 134 5.64 9.72 11.34
C TYR A 134 5.76 11.10 10.68
N ASP A 135 6.41 11.16 9.51
CA ASP A 135 6.53 12.41 8.74
C ASP A 135 5.19 12.98 8.30
N TYR A 136 4.28 12.11 7.87
CA TYR A 136 2.94 12.53 7.46
C TYR A 136 2.10 13.01 8.65
N LEU A 137 2.15 12.29 9.77
CA LEU A 137 1.43 12.66 10.99
C LEU A 137 1.90 14.01 11.51
N ARG A 138 3.21 14.24 11.59
CA ARG A 138 3.78 15.50 12.04
C ARG A 138 3.26 16.68 11.20
N LYS A 139 3.35 16.57 9.88
CA LYS A 139 2.86 17.62 8.97
C LYS A 139 1.34 17.83 9.07
N GLY A 140 0.59 16.74 9.27
CA GLY A 140 -0.86 16.80 9.45
C GLY A 140 -1.28 17.51 10.73
N ILE A 141 -0.60 17.22 11.84
CA ILE A 141 -0.86 17.86 13.14
C ILE A 141 -0.48 19.34 13.10
N ASP A 142 0.69 19.69 12.54
CA ASP A 142 1.12 21.08 12.40
C ASP A 142 0.12 21.91 11.60
N HIS A 143 -0.50 21.32 10.58
CA HIS A 143 -1.53 21.99 9.79
C HIS A 143 -2.84 22.16 10.57
N ALA A 144 -3.31 21.12 11.25
CA ALA A 144 -4.53 21.17 12.04
C ALA A 144 -4.47 22.24 13.15
N ILE A 145 -3.31 22.33 13.85
CA ILE A 145 -3.09 23.35 14.88
C ILE A 145 -3.06 24.76 14.27
N SER A 146 -2.53 24.92 13.06
CA SER A 146 -2.46 26.22 12.39
C SER A 146 -3.84 26.73 11.91
N GLU A 147 -4.80 25.84 11.65
CA GLU A 147 -6.17 26.20 11.32
C GLU A 147 -7.00 26.59 12.56
N ASP A 148 -6.81 25.91 13.70
CA ASP A 148 -7.52 26.23 14.95
C ASP A 148 -7.12 27.60 15.54
N ASN A 149 -5.98 28.16 15.13
CA ASN A 149 -5.48 29.45 15.58
C ASN A 149 -5.87 30.62 14.64
N LYS A 150 -6.69 30.41 13.63
CA LYS A 150 -7.22 31.43 12.73
C LYS A 150 -8.69 31.68 12.97
#